data_21632c81e6c059156f47c1e3f4f56a79
#
_entry.id   21632c81e6c059156f47c1e3f4f56a79
#
_cell.length_a   1.000
_cell.length_b   1.000
_cell.length_c   1.000
_cell.angle_alpha   90.00
_cell.angle_beta   90.00
_cell.angle_gamma   90.00
#
_symmetry.space_group_name_H-M   'P 1'
#
loop_
_entity.id
_entity.type
_entity.pdbx_description
1 polymer ?
#
loop_
_entity_poly.entity_id
_entity_poly.type
_entity_poly.pdbx_seq_one_letter_code
_entity_poly.pdbx_strand_id
1 'polypeptide(L)'
;MIKYIVKKLLLLIPVLIGITFLSFAMMRLAGGDAVTYMYENAGAAVSQEVIDDTRKEYGLDQPFLVQYAKWFTGMATGDMGMSYVSKRDVYDTFIEKLPATILLTLSSVLLTMLISIPLGILSAVKHNRLIDYLIRFFSFIGNSMPNFFAALVLMYFLSIRLGWFPVITTDNKALSLVLPTLTLAISMASKYTRQVRATILEELNKDYVKGARARGVRGSVIIWKNVMKSSMLTIITLLALSIGSLLGGTTIVETIFMWDGVGKMAVDAITMRDYPIIQAYVAWMAIIYVVVNLITDIIYHYLDPRVRLGGDQA
;
A
#
# COMPACT_ATOMS: atom_id res chain seq x y z
N MET A 1 10.04 -13.14 -21.42
CA MET A 1 10.31 -12.20 -20.32
C MET A 1 10.52 -10.76 -20.78
N ILE A 2 11.57 -10.43 -21.56
CA ILE A 2 11.85 -9.04 -21.98
C ILE A 2 10.65 -8.41 -22.70
N LYS A 3 10.05 -9.08 -23.69
CA LYS A 3 8.83 -8.60 -24.37
C LYS A 3 7.67 -8.32 -23.40
N TYR A 4 7.50 -9.14 -22.37
CA TYR A 4 6.47 -8.94 -21.34
C TYR A 4 6.75 -7.71 -20.49
N ILE A 5 7.99 -7.54 -20.02
CA ILE A 5 8.42 -6.38 -19.25
C ILE A 5 8.23 -5.10 -20.06
N VAL A 6 8.72 -5.09 -21.32
CA VAL A 6 8.57 -3.93 -22.22
C VAL A 6 7.08 -3.62 -22.48
N LYS A 7 6.25 -4.64 -22.73
CA LYS A 7 4.80 -4.44 -22.91
C LYS A 7 4.15 -3.82 -21.67
N LYS A 8 4.49 -4.29 -20.44
CA LYS A 8 3.98 -3.70 -19.19
C LYS A 8 4.44 -2.27 -18.98
N LEU A 9 5.70 -1.96 -19.25
CA LEU A 9 6.24 -0.60 -19.18
C LEU A 9 5.58 0.33 -20.21
N LEU A 10 5.33 -0.15 -21.43
CA LEU A 10 4.60 0.63 -22.42
C LEU A 10 3.15 0.89 -22.01
N LEU A 11 2.48 -0.10 -21.38
CA LEU A 11 1.12 0.07 -20.85
C LEU A 11 1.06 1.04 -19.66
N LEU A 12 2.17 1.26 -18.96
CA LEU A 12 2.24 2.27 -17.90
C LEU A 12 1.98 3.69 -18.45
N ILE A 13 2.45 4.00 -19.67
CA ILE A 13 2.30 5.33 -20.27
C ILE A 13 0.83 5.76 -20.37
N PRO A 14 -0.07 5.03 -21.07
CA PRO A 14 -1.46 5.43 -21.16
C PRO A 14 -2.16 5.42 -19.79
N VAL A 15 -1.77 4.53 -18.87
CA VAL A 15 -2.30 4.50 -17.50
C VAL A 15 -1.90 5.76 -16.75
N LEU A 16 -0.62 6.18 -16.82
CA LEU A 16 -0.16 7.43 -16.21
C LEU A 16 -0.90 8.64 -16.78
N ILE A 17 -1.01 8.74 -18.10
CA ILE A 17 -1.75 9.82 -18.76
C ILE A 17 -3.20 9.86 -18.24
N GLY A 18 -3.88 8.72 -18.23
CA GLY A 18 -5.28 8.64 -17.78
C GLY A 18 -5.47 9.02 -16.31
N ILE A 19 -4.68 8.44 -15.41
CA ILE A 19 -4.80 8.68 -13.97
C ILE A 19 -4.42 10.12 -13.62
N THR A 20 -3.31 10.63 -14.18
CA THR A 20 -2.86 11.98 -13.89
C THR A 20 -3.79 13.02 -14.48
N PHE A 21 -4.34 12.79 -15.69
CA PHE A 21 -5.34 13.66 -16.28
C PHE A 21 -6.63 13.72 -15.47
N LEU A 22 -7.12 12.55 -15.02
CA LEU A 22 -8.31 12.49 -14.16
C LEU A 22 -8.07 13.17 -12.82
N SER A 23 -6.93 12.92 -12.17
CA SER A 23 -6.57 13.59 -10.93
C SER A 23 -6.50 15.11 -11.10
N PHE A 24 -5.84 15.57 -12.18
CA PHE A 24 -5.75 16.98 -12.49
C PHE A 24 -7.14 17.61 -12.73
N ALA A 25 -8.01 16.92 -13.46
CA ALA A 25 -9.38 17.38 -13.72
C ALA A 25 -10.21 17.44 -12.43
N MET A 26 -10.15 16.40 -11.60
CA MET A 26 -10.89 16.36 -10.34
C MET A 26 -10.51 17.49 -9.38
N MET A 27 -9.21 17.82 -9.27
CA MET A 27 -8.76 18.94 -8.44
C MET A 27 -9.31 20.28 -8.92
N ARG A 28 -9.39 20.50 -10.22
CA ARG A 28 -9.97 21.72 -10.79
C ARG A 28 -11.48 21.79 -10.63
N LEU A 29 -12.18 20.65 -10.73
CA LEU A 29 -13.64 20.57 -10.54
C LEU A 29 -14.05 20.72 -9.07
N ALA A 30 -13.16 20.36 -8.12
CA ALA A 30 -13.44 20.48 -6.69
C ALA A 30 -13.56 21.93 -6.20
N GLY A 31 -13.22 22.90 -7.04
CA GLY A 31 -13.33 24.34 -6.76
C GLY A 31 -12.29 24.86 -5.78
N GLY A 32 -11.95 26.15 -5.94
CA GLY A 32 -10.88 26.81 -5.19
C GLY A 32 -9.48 26.38 -5.66
N ASP A 33 -8.50 27.18 -5.38
CA ASP A 33 -7.10 26.88 -5.67
C ASP A 33 -6.24 27.05 -4.40
N ALA A 34 -4.98 26.60 -4.47
CA ALA A 34 -4.04 26.74 -3.38
C ALA A 34 -3.84 28.20 -2.94
N VAL A 35 -3.90 29.12 -3.89
CA VAL A 35 -3.73 30.57 -3.63
C VAL A 35 -4.88 31.11 -2.78
N THR A 36 -6.12 30.78 -3.15
CA THR A 36 -7.30 31.15 -2.36
C THR A 36 -7.20 30.55 -0.94
N TYR A 37 -6.86 29.27 -0.83
CA TYR A 37 -6.70 28.61 0.47
C TYR A 37 -5.61 29.24 1.34
N MET A 38 -4.47 29.59 0.76
CA MET A 38 -3.35 30.23 1.47
C MET A 38 -3.75 31.54 2.12
N TYR A 39 -4.47 32.38 1.38
CA TYR A 39 -4.85 33.72 1.87
C TYR A 39 -6.08 33.68 2.78
N GLU A 40 -7.07 32.84 2.52
CA GLU A 40 -8.22 32.65 3.41
C GLU A 40 -7.82 32.14 4.79
N ASN A 41 -6.90 31.18 4.86
CA ASN A 41 -6.43 30.63 6.14
C ASN A 41 -5.41 31.50 6.86
N ALA A 42 -4.68 32.36 6.15
CA ALA A 42 -3.76 33.30 6.81
C ALA A 42 -4.51 34.42 7.56
N GLY A 43 -5.83 34.52 7.44
CA GLY A 43 -6.64 35.58 8.06
C GLY A 43 -6.24 36.99 7.57
N ALA A 44 -5.43 37.05 6.53
CA ALA A 44 -4.97 38.32 5.96
C ALA A 44 -6.02 38.82 4.96
N ALA A 45 -6.53 40.00 5.18
CA ALA A 45 -7.30 40.75 4.15
C ALA A 45 -6.33 41.15 3.04
N VAL A 46 -6.10 40.22 2.09
CA VAL A 46 -5.22 40.44 0.94
C VAL A 46 -6.05 41.00 -0.21
N SER A 47 -5.49 41.96 -0.94
CA SER A 47 -6.19 42.53 -2.09
C SER A 47 -6.35 41.47 -3.20
N GLN A 48 -7.43 41.59 -3.98
CA GLN A 48 -7.69 40.70 -5.11
C GLN A 48 -6.51 40.70 -6.12
N GLU A 49 -5.88 41.87 -6.27
CA GLU A 49 -4.71 42.03 -7.15
C GLU A 49 -3.53 41.10 -6.76
N VAL A 50 -3.21 40.98 -5.47
CA VAL A 50 -2.18 40.07 -4.98
C VAL A 50 -2.55 38.59 -5.22
N ILE A 51 -3.81 38.25 -5.05
CA ILE A 51 -4.32 36.89 -5.33
C ILE A 51 -4.15 36.57 -6.82
N ASP A 52 -4.53 37.50 -7.70
CA ASP A 52 -4.47 37.32 -9.15
C ASP A 52 -3.01 37.29 -9.66
N ASP A 53 -2.12 38.07 -9.07
CA ASP A 53 -0.68 38.02 -9.41
C ASP A 53 -0.04 36.72 -8.94
N THR A 54 -0.39 36.23 -7.75
CA THR A 54 0.09 34.91 -7.28
C THR A 54 -0.43 33.78 -8.17
N ARG A 55 -1.68 33.87 -8.65
CA ARG A 55 -2.22 32.91 -9.63
C ARG A 55 -1.43 32.89 -10.94
N LYS A 56 -1.05 34.06 -11.44
CA LYS A 56 -0.21 34.17 -12.66
C LYS A 56 1.17 33.60 -12.42
N GLU A 57 1.78 33.88 -11.27
CA GLU A 57 3.09 33.34 -10.90
C GLU A 57 3.10 31.80 -10.94
N TYR A 58 2.02 31.16 -10.44
CA TYR A 58 1.86 29.69 -10.49
C TYR A 58 1.28 29.17 -11.81
N GLY A 59 0.99 30.06 -12.78
CA GLY A 59 0.39 29.69 -14.06
C GLY A 59 -1.01 29.12 -13.96
N LEU A 60 -1.72 29.45 -12.88
CA LEU A 60 -3.09 28.99 -12.63
C LEU A 60 -4.14 29.74 -13.47
N ASP A 61 -3.75 30.84 -14.10
CA ASP A 61 -4.52 31.62 -15.06
C ASP A 61 -4.55 31.01 -16.47
N GLN A 62 -3.67 30.04 -16.74
CA GLN A 62 -3.54 29.39 -18.05
C GLN A 62 -4.74 28.44 -18.32
N PRO A 63 -5.07 28.13 -19.59
CA PRO A 63 -6.04 27.12 -19.93
C PRO A 63 -5.69 25.75 -19.35
N PHE A 64 -6.69 24.99 -18.91
CA PHE A 64 -6.55 23.69 -18.27
C PHE A 64 -5.55 22.74 -18.97
N LEU A 65 -5.71 22.56 -20.30
CA LEU A 65 -4.84 21.66 -21.07
C LEU A 65 -3.39 22.14 -21.12
N VAL A 66 -3.16 23.45 -21.10
CA VAL A 66 -1.80 24.03 -21.08
C VAL A 66 -1.13 23.76 -19.74
N GLN A 67 -1.84 23.93 -18.64
CA GLN A 67 -1.35 23.63 -17.30
C GLN A 67 -1.03 22.14 -17.17
N TYR A 68 -1.91 21.24 -17.62
CA TYR A 68 -1.68 19.81 -17.61
C TYR A 68 -0.48 19.41 -18.45
N ALA A 69 -0.39 19.92 -19.70
CA ALA A 69 0.73 19.60 -20.58
C ALA A 69 2.08 20.06 -20.02
N LYS A 70 2.15 21.27 -19.44
CA LYS A 70 3.36 21.77 -18.77
C LYS A 70 3.78 20.86 -17.61
N TRP A 71 2.82 20.55 -16.73
CA TRP A 71 3.07 19.67 -15.58
C TRP A 71 3.51 18.27 -16.02
N PHE A 72 2.81 17.66 -16.98
CA PHE A 72 3.11 16.31 -17.47
C PHE A 72 4.49 16.23 -18.16
N THR A 73 4.87 17.26 -18.95
CA THR A 73 6.20 17.31 -19.56
C THR A 73 7.29 17.54 -18.54
N GLY A 74 7.06 18.38 -17.52
CA GLY A 74 7.97 18.56 -16.39
C GLY A 74 8.19 17.25 -15.65
N MET A 75 7.12 16.55 -15.28
CA MET A 75 7.20 15.23 -14.65
C MET A 75 8.02 14.23 -15.49
N ALA A 76 7.82 14.21 -16.80
CA ALA A 76 8.56 13.30 -17.69
C ALA A 76 10.06 13.62 -17.78
N THR A 77 10.47 14.86 -17.51
CA THR A 77 11.87 15.31 -17.46
C THR A 77 12.46 15.32 -16.05
N GLY A 78 11.68 14.92 -15.02
CA GLY A 78 12.11 14.87 -13.63
C GLY A 78 11.84 16.13 -12.82
N ASP A 79 11.26 17.16 -13.42
CA ASP A 79 10.81 18.38 -12.74
C ASP A 79 9.34 18.25 -12.36
N MET A 80 9.07 18.01 -11.09
CA MET A 80 7.70 17.90 -10.56
C MET A 80 7.17 19.24 -10.04
N GLY A 81 7.96 20.30 -10.15
CA GLY A 81 7.64 21.63 -9.68
C GLY A 81 7.83 21.81 -8.18
N MET A 82 7.38 22.97 -7.72
CA MET A 82 7.47 23.39 -6.31
C MET A 82 6.11 23.25 -5.62
N SER A 83 6.12 22.80 -4.37
CA SER A 83 4.96 22.86 -3.50
C SER A 83 4.46 24.31 -3.36
N TYR A 84 3.19 24.53 -3.54
CA TYR A 84 2.62 25.86 -3.36
C TYR A 84 2.63 26.31 -1.90
N VAL A 85 2.53 25.36 -0.98
CA VAL A 85 2.44 25.63 0.46
C VAL A 85 3.84 25.68 1.11
N SER A 86 4.63 24.62 0.98
CA SER A 86 5.93 24.51 1.64
C SER A 86 7.06 25.22 0.89
N LYS A 87 6.86 25.58 -0.39
CA LYS A 87 7.89 26.17 -1.27
C LYS A 87 9.13 25.28 -1.45
N ARG A 88 8.99 23.98 -1.19
CA ARG A 88 10.04 22.98 -1.38
C ARG A 88 9.83 22.25 -2.72
N ASP A 89 10.91 21.73 -3.27
CA ASP A 89 10.84 20.84 -4.43
C ASP A 89 9.98 19.61 -4.09
N VAL A 90 9.09 19.25 -5.03
CA VAL A 90 8.11 18.18 -4.85
C VAL A 90 8.78 16.81 -4.92
N TYR A 91 9.75 16.62 -5.83
CA TYR A 91 10.49 15.37 -5.97
C TYR A 91 11.30 15.09 -4.70
N ASP A 92 12.07 16.08 -4.22
CA ASP A 92 12.87 15.95 -3.02
C ASP A 92 12.02 15.65 -1.80
N THR A 93 10.87 16.34 -1.66
CA THR A 93 9.92 16.11 -0.58
C THR A 93 9.37 14.68 -0.61
N PHE A 94 9.04 14.15 -1.81
CA PHE A 94 8.54 12.80 -1.96
C PHE A 94 9.60 11.75 -1.59
N ILE A 95 10.82 11.90 -2.11
CA ILE A 95 11.93 10.95 -1.86
C ILE A 95 12.33 10.94 -0.38
N GLU A 96 12.30 12.08 0.31
CA GLU A 96 12.57 12.17 1.75
C GLU A 96 11.59 11.32 2.58
N LYS A 97 10.30 11.28 2.18
CA LYS A 97 9.22 10.61 2.94
C LYS A 97 8.98 9.17 2.51
N LEU A 98 9.36 8.80 1.30
CA LEU A 98 9.13 7.47 0.74
C LEU A 98 9.72 6.33 1.60
N PRO A 99 10.94 6.42 2.15
CA PRO A 99 11.51 5.37 3.01
C PRO A 99 10.65 5.04 4.23
N ALA A 100 9.98 6.02 4.82
CA ALA A 100 9.11 5.81 5.97
C ALA A 100 7.88 4.94 5.60
N THR A 101 7.24 5.22 4.47
CA THR A 101 6.12 4.39 3.97
C THR A 101 6.58 2.98 3.58
N ILE A 102 7.75 2.85 2.94
CA ILE A 102 8.32 1.54 2.60
C ILE A 102 8.61 0.73 3.86
N LEU A 103 9.22 1.34 4.88
CA LEU A 103 9.51 0.67 6.16
C LEU A 103 8.23 0.20 6.84
N LEU A 104 7.19 1.04 6.90
CA LEU A 104 5.88 0.68 7.45
C LEU A 104 5.24 -0.47 6.66
N THR A 105 5.29 -0.42 5.34
CA THR A 105 4.73 -1.45 4.47
C THR A 105 5.44 -2.79 4.68
N LEU A 106 6.78 -2.80 4.62
CA LEU A 106 7.56 -4.02 4.77
C LEU A 106 7.42 -4.66 6.15
N SER A 107 7.47 -3.85 7.23
CA SER A 107 7.27 -4.35 8.59
C SER A 107 5.84 -4.91 8.78
N SER A 108 4.83 -4.28 8.19
CA SER A 108 3.44 -4.79 8.26
C SER A 108 3.26 -6.10 7.49
N VAL A 109 3.86 -6.22 6.31
CA VAL A 109 3.85 -7.47 5.52
C VAL A 109 4.59 -8.58 6.29
N LEU A 110 5.78 -8.30 6.82
CA LEU A 110 6.56 -9.27 7.59
C LEU A 110 5.77 -9.78 8.81
N LEU A 111 5.19 -8.87 9.59
CA LEU A 111 4.37 -9.24 10.74
C LEU A 111 3.12 -10.02 10.34
N THR A 112 2.49 -9.64 9.23
CA THR A 112 1.37 -10.38 8.64
C THR A 112 1.76 -11.81 8.33
N MET A 113 2.91 -12.04 7.70
CA MET A 113 3.42 -13.38 7.39
C MET A 113 3.68 -14.20 8.65
N LEU A 114 4.34 -13.59 9.64
CA LEU A 114 4.67 -14.23 10.91
C LEU A 114 3.43 -14.68 11.69
N ILE A 115 2.31 -13.99 11.53
CA ILE A 115 1.03 -14.34 12.18
C ILE A 115 0.20 -15.27 11.30
N SER A 116 -0.01 -14.91 10.02
CA SER A 116 -0.99 -15.60 9.17
C SER A 116 -0.57 -17.00 8.75
N ILE A 117 0.72 -17.22 8.48
CA ILE A 117 1.20 -18.53 8.04
C ILE A 117 1.07 -19.57 9.15
N PRO A 118 1.60 -19.37 10.37
CA PRO A 118 1.43 -20.35 11.45
C PRO A 118 -0.04 -20.56 11.84
N LEU A 119 -0.83 -19.50 11.96
CA LEU A 119 -2.24 -19.61 12.33
C LEU A 119 -3.06 -20.31 11.23
N GLY A 120 -2.79 -20.02 9.96
CA GLY A 120 -3.46 -20.67 8.83
C GLY A 120 -3.15 -22.16 8.75
N ILE A 121 -1.87 -22.54 8.93
CA ILE A 121 -1.46 -23.95 9.00
C ILE A 121 -2.12 -24.65 10.18
N LEU A 122 -2.05 -24.06 11.38
CA LEU A 122 -2.65 -24.62 12.59
C LEU A 122 -4.14 -24.84 12.44
N SER A 123 -4.85 -23.87 11.88
CA SER A 123 -6.28 -23.91 11.57
C SER A 123 -6.61 -25.04 10.57
N ALA A 124 -5.81 -25.20 9.51
CA ALA A 124 -5.99 -26.26 8.52
C ALA A 124 -5.73 -27.65 9.10
N VAL A 125 -4.64 -27.82 9.84
CA VAL A 125 -4.26 -29.12 10.47
C VAL A 125 -5.24 -29.55 11.54
N LYS A 126 -5.81 -28.59 12.28
CA LYS A 126 -6.84 -28.80 13.31
C LYS A 126 -8.26 -28.55 12.79
N HIS A 127 -8.47 -28.81 11.49
CA HIS A 127 -9.74 -28.61 10.81
C HIS A 127 -10.94 -29.11 11.60
N ASN A 128 -11.96 -28.27 11.72
CA ASN A 128 -13.21 -28.53 12.46
C ASN A 128 -13.01 -28.83 13.98
N ARG A 129 -11.87 -28.47 14.58
CA ARG A 129 -11.66 -28.49 16.03
C ARG A 129 -11.83 -27.09 16.62
N LEU A 130 -11.93 -27.00 17.94
CA LEU A 130 -12.10 -25.74 18.67
C LEU A 130 -11.06 -24.67 18.26
N ILE A 131 -9.80 -25.06 18.09
CA ILE A 131 -8.70 -24.16 17.66
C ILE A 131 -9.00 -23.57 16.28
N ASP A 132 -9.50 -24.36 15.33
CA ASP A 132 -9.90 -23.88 14.01
C ASP A 132 -11.05 -22.87 14.11
N TYR A 133 -12.08 -23.16 14.93
CA TYR A 133 -13.19 -22.22 15.14
C TYR A 133 -12.73 -20.91 15.78
N LEU A 134 -11.85 -20.96 16.78
CA LEU A 134 -11.31 -19.76 17.43
C LEU A 134 -10.49 -18.90 16.44
N ILE A 135 -9.57 -19.51 15.68
CA ILE A 135 -8.76 -18.80 14.69
C ILE A 135 -9.68 -18.14 13.64
N ARG A 136 -10.68 -18.84 13.14
CA ARG A 136 -11.64 -18.28 12.18
C ARG A 136 -12.46 -17.15 12.77
N PHE A 137 -12.90 -17.27 14.01
CA PHE A 137 -13.67 -16.24 14.72
C PHE A 137 -12.85 -14.96 14.86
N PHE A 138 -11.62 -15.04 15.36
CA PHE A 138 -10.74 -13.86 15.48
C PHE A 138 -10.34 -13.29 14.12
N SER A 139 -10.11 -14.15 13.13
CA SER A 139 -9.86 -13.69 11.76
C SER A 139 -11.07 -13.01 11.14
N PHE A 140 -12.28 -13.41 11.49
CA PHE A 140 -13.50 -12.72 11.04
C PHE A 140 -13.58 -11.32 11.66
N ILE A 141 -13.39 -11.21 12.97
CA ILE A 141 -13.41 -9.92 13.68
C ILE A 141 -12.36 -8.98 13.10
N GLY A 142 -11.09 -9.40 13.01
CA GLY A 142 -10.02 -8.55 12.54
C GLY A 142 -10.18 -8.11 11.08
N ASN A 143 -10.77 -8.95 10.21
CA ASN A 143 -11.05 -8.58 8.83
C ASN A 143 -12.28 -7.66 8.68
N SER A 144 -13.18 -7.66 9.65
CA SER A 144 -14.39 -6.81 9.65
C SER A 144 -14.13 -5.42 10.23
N MET A 145 -13.01 -5.25 10.94
CA MET A 145 -12.64 -3.97 11.54
C MET A 145 -11.98 -3.05 10.50
N PRO A 146 -12.48 -1.81 10.31
CA PRO A 146 -11.76 -0.81 9.52
C PRO A 146 -10.39 -0.49 10.15
N ASN A 147 -9.37 -0.25 9.33
CA ASN A 147 -8.01 0.04 9.83
C ASN A 147 -7.95 1.23 10.79
N PHE A 148 -8.72 2.30 10.52
CA PHE A 148 -8.78 3.46 11.41
C PHE A 148 -9.34 3.10 12.81
N PHE A 149 -10.35 2.23 12.86
CA PHE A 149 -10.93 1.79 14.12
C PHE A 149 -9.93 0.92 14.91
N ALA A 150 -9.26 -0.02 14.23
CA ALA A 150 -8.19 -0.81 14.84
C ALA A 150 -7.05 0.08 15.38
N ALA A 151 -6.66 1.12 14.63
CA ALA A 151 -5.66 2.10 15.06
C ALA A 151 -6.08 2.79 16.37
N LEU A 152 -7.31 3.31 16.44
CA LEU A 152 -7.82 4.01 17.61
C LEU A 152 -7.94 3.10 18.84
N VAL A 153 -8.39 1.85 18.64
CA VAL A 153 -8.47 0.84 19.72
C VAL A 153 -7.06 0.52 20.26
N LEU A 154 -6.10 0.25 19.38
CA LEU A 154 -4.72 -0.03 19.79
C LEU A 154 -4.09 1.18 20.49
N MET A 155 -4.28 2.38 19.96
CA MET A 155 -3.81 3.62 20.57
C MET A 155 -4.40 3.80 21.97
N TYR A 156 -5.71 3.61 22.12
CA TYR A 156 -6.37 3.77 23.42
C TYR A 156 -5.83 2.78 24.45
N PHE A 157 -5.75 1.49 24.11
CA PHE A 157 -5.34 0.49 25.08
C PHE A 157 -3.83 0.49 25.31
N LEU A 158 -3.00 0.48 24.25
CA LEU A 158 -1.57 0.27 24.36
C LEU A 158 -0.79 1.57 24.66
N SER A 159 -1.27 2.72 24.18
CA SER A 159 -0.62 4.01 24.46
C SER A 159 -1.23 4.71 25.66
N ILE A 160 -2.55 4.96 25.65
CA ILE A 160 -3.16 5.84 26.66
C ILE A 160 -3.35 5.09 27.99
N ARG A 161 -3.85 3.85 27.97
CA ARG A 161 -4.12 3.08 29.19
C ARG A 161 -2.88 2.42 29.79
N LEU A 162 -2.07 1.78 28.95
CA LEU A 162 -0.90 1.00 29.39
C LEU A 162 0.42 1.80 29.31
N GLY A 163 0.48 2.86 28.51
CA GLY A 163 1.70 3.68 28.37
C GLY A 163 2.87 2.95 27.71
N TRP A 164 2.63 1.85 26.97
CA TRP A 164 3.69 1.03 26.39
C TRP A 164 4.30 1.65 25.14
N PHE A 165 3.52 2.37 24.36
CA PHE A 165 3.92 2.96 23.09
C PHE A 165 3.49 4.42 22.99
N PRO A 166 4.20 5.25 22.22
CA PRO A 166 3.81 6.64 22.01
C PRO A 166 2.48 6.72 21.22
N VAL A 167 1.68 7.76 21.49
CA VAL A 167 0.40 8.02 20.79
C VAL A 167 0.67 8.43 19.33
N ILE A 168 1.67 9.29 19.14
CA ILE A 168 2.10 9.80 17.84
C ILE A 168 3.59 9.51 17.63
N THR A 169 4.06 9.68 16.41
CA THR A 169 5.47 9.49 16.06
C THR A 169 6.37 10.43 16.87
N THR A 170 7.42 9.86 17.46
CA THR A 170 8.45 10.53 18.25
C THR A 170 9.82 10.28 17.62
N ASP A 171 10.88 10.85 18.22
CA ASP A 171 12.27 10.61 17.79
C ASP A 171 12.67 9.13 17.87
N ASN A 172 12.05 8.37 18.78
CA ASN A 172 12.20 6.91 18.80
C ASN A 172 11.36 6.24 17.71
N LYS A 173 11.88 6.25 16.50
CA LYS A 173 11.20 5.68 15.32
C LYS A 173 10.86 4.20 15.49
N ALA A 174 11.65 3.43 16.22
CA ALA A 174 11.39 1.99 16.42
C ALA A 174 10.12 1.76 17.23
N LEU A 175 9.93 2.45 18.35
CA LEU A 175 8.71 2.38 19.16
C LEU A 175 7.50 2.97 18.42
N SER A 176 7.71 4.06 17.70
CA SER A 176 6.66 4.72 16.91
C SER A 176 6.14 3.87 15.76
N LEU A 177 6.97 2.95 15.22
CA LEU A 177 6.59 2.04 14.13
C LEU A 177 5.65 0.91 14.59
N VAL A 178 5.65 0.55 15.89
CA VAL A 178 4.95 -0.64 16.38
C VAL A 178 3.45 -0.58 16.17
N LEU A 179 2.80 0.48 16.63
CA LEU A 179 1.34 0.61 16.54
C LEU A 179 0.81 0.72 15.10
N PRO A 180 1.41 1.54 14.21
CA PRO A 180 1.06 1.54 12.79
C PRO A 180 1.20 0.15 12.15
N THR A 181 2.32 -0.55 12.42
CA THR A 181 2.58 -1.90 11.92
C THR A 181 1.55 -2.91 12.42
N LEU A 182 1.25 -2.92 13.73
CA LEU A 182 0.23 -3.78 14.32
C LEU A 182 -1.16 -3.53 13.71
N THR A 183 -1.52 -2.26 13.52
CA THR A 183 -2.81 -1.87 12.93
C THR A 183 -3.01 -2.50 11.55
N LEU A 184 -2.03 -2.32 10.67
CA LEU A 184 -2.09 -2.88 9.32
C LEU A 184 -2.00 -4.41 9.34
N ALA A 185 -1.13 -4.96 10.18
CA ALA A 185 -0.91 -6.39 10.27
C ALA A 185 -2.14 -7.16 10.80
N ILE A 186 -2.91 -6.63 11.75
CA ILE A 186 -4.11 -7.28 12.27
C ILE A 186 -5.15 -7.52 11.17
N SER A 187 -5.48 -6.49 10.41
CA SER A 187 -6.44 -6.59 9.31
C SER A 187 -5.95 -7.57 8.24
N MET A 188 -4.70 -7.43 7.82
CA MET A 188 -4.09 -8.28 6.80
C MET A 188 -3.92 -9.73 7.27
N ALA A 189 -3.37 -9.96 8.46
CA ALA A 189 -3.18 -11.30 9.00
C ALA A 189 -4.51 -12.04 9.11
N SER A 190 -5.57 -11.33 9.47
CA SER A 190 -6.94 -11.90 9.54
C SER A 190 -7.42 -12.39 8.18
N LYS A 191 -7.20 -11.61 7.11
CA LYS A 191 -7.50 -11.99 5.72
C LYS A 191 -6.63 -13.17 5.28
N TYR A 192 -5.31 -13.08 5.48
CA TYR A 192 -4.35 -14.07 4.98
C TYR A 192 -4.38 -15.38 5.74
N THR A 193 -4.65 -15.38 7.05
CA THR A 193 -4.86 -16.62 7.82
C THR A 193 -5.93 -17.50 7.18
N ARG A 194 -7.04 -16.91 6.73
CA ARG A 194 -8.11 -17.66 6.05
C ARG A 194 -7.68 -18.18 4.67
N GLN A 195 -6.91 -17.39 3.91
CA GLN A 195 -6.40 -17.80 2.60
C GLN A 195 -5.38 -18.91 2.73
N VAL A 196 -4.39 -18.77 3.64
CA VAL A 196 -3.41 -19.82 3.95
C VAL A 196 -4.11 -21.10 4.39
N ARG A 197 -5.10 -20.98 5.29
CA ARG A 197 -5.91 -22.13 5.70
C ARG A 197 -6.57 -22.83 4.51
N ALA A 198 -7.21 -22.08 3.62
CA ALA A 198 -7.89 -22.64 2.46
C ALA A 198 -6.91 -23.37 1.53
N THR A 199 -5.77 -22.74 1.21
CA THR A 199 -4.71 -23.32 0.37
C THR A 199 -4.12 -24.59 1.00
N ILE A 200 -3.82 -24.57 2.31
CA ILE A 200 -3.30 -25.75 3.02
C ILE A 200 -4.32 -26.89 3.05
N LEU A 201 -5.61 -26.60 3.26
CA LEU A 201 -6.67 -27.63 3.26
C LEU A 201 -6.82 -28.24 1.86
N GLU A 202 -6.77 -27.46 0.81
CA GLU A 202 -6.81 -27.93 -0.58
C GLU A 202 -5.66 -28.90 -0.84
N GLU A 203 -4.42 -28.50 -0.47
CA GLU A 203 -3.24 -29.33 -0.66
C GLU A 203 -3.30 -30.63 0.19
N LEU A 204 -3.79 -30.57 1.42
CA LEU A 204 -3.92 -31.74 2.30
C LEU A 204 -4.89 -32.82 1.76
N ASN A 205 -5.80 -32.47 0.86
CA ASN A 205 -6.76 -33.38 0.25
C ASN A 205 -6.29 -34.01 -1.07
N LYS A 206 -5.15 -33.58 -1.62
CA LYS A 206 -4.58 -34.11 -2.86
C LYS A 206 -4.05 -35.53 -2.71
N ASP A 207 -4.08 -36.30 -3.81
CA ASP A 207 -3.72 -37.73 -3.80
C ASP A 207 -2.28 -38.02 -3.41
N TYR A 208 -1.34 -37.10 -3.72
CA TYR A 208 0.05 -37.27 -3.27
C TYR A 208 0.20 -37.28 -1.74
N VAL A 209 -0.69 -36.56 -1.02
CA VAL A 209 -0.72 -36.55 0.45
C VAL A 209 -1.31 -37.86 0.96
N LYS A 210 -2.40 -38.35 0.35
CA LYS A 210 -2.97 -39.68 0.65
C LYS A 210 -1.95 -40.78 0.44
N GLY A 211 -1.25 -40.75 -0.69
CA GLY A 211 -0.18 -41.73 -0.99
C GLY A 211 1.01 -41.63 -0.05
N ALA A 212 1.40 -40.44 0.41
CA ALA A 212 2.46 -40.28 1.41
C ALA A 212 2.03 -40.85 2.78
N ARG A 213 0.78 -40.62 3.20
CA ARG A 213 0.22 -41.21 4.44
C ARG A 213 0.17 -42.74 4.36
N ALA A 214 -0.27 -43.31 3.23
CA ALA A 214 -0.32 -44.75 3.01
C ALA A 214 1.09 -45.41 3.12
N ARG A 215 2.15 -44.67 2.73
CA ARG A 215 3.53 -45.10 2.90
C ARG A 215 4.12 -44.87 4.29
N GLY A 216 3.33 -44.45 5.27
CA GLY A 216 3.76 -44.23 6.66
C GLY A 216 4.60 -42.98 6.89
N VAL A 217 4.61 -42.02 5.95
CA VAL A 217 5.35 -40.74 6.12
C VAL A 217 4.77 -39.95 7.28
N ARG A 218 5.62 -39.46 8.19
CA ARG A 218 5.18 -38.66 9.36
C ARG A 218 4.42 -37.42 8.92
N GLY A 219 3.29 -37.09 9.60
CA GLY A 219 2.43 -35.96 9.27
C GLY A 219 3.16 -34.62 9.23
N SER A 220 4.12 -34.38 10.11
CA SER A 220 4.95 -33.17 10.10
C SER A 220 5.80 -33.05 8.83
N VAL A 221 6.36 -34.15 8.34
CA VAL A 221 7.13 -34.17 7.09
C VAL A 221 6.23 -33.87 5.88
N ILE A 222 5.02 -34.45 5.86
CA ILE A 222 4.03 -34.17 4.82
C ILE A 222 3.71 -32.68 4.78
N ILE A 223 3.43 -32.06 5.96
CA ILE A 223 3.08 -30.65 6.05
C ILE A 223 4.26 -29.77 5.59
N TRP A 224 5.43 -29.90 6.22
CA TRP A 224 6.51 -28.95 6.01
C TRP A 224 7.29 -29.16 4.70
N LYS A 225 7.49 -30.40 4.25
CA LYS A 225 8.27 -30.69 3.03
C LYS A 225 7.42 -30.74 1.76
N ASN A 226 6.15 -31.17 1.86
CA ASN A 226 5.32 -31.38 0.68
C ASN A 226 4.25 -30.28 0.55
N VAL A 227 3.33 -30.20 1.52
CA VAL A 227 2.19 -29.27 1.47
C VAL A 227 2.64 -27.82 1.47
N MET A 228 3.52 -27.43 2.40
CA MET A 228 4.06 -26.06 2.44
C MET A 228 4.77 -25.68 1.16
N LYS A 229 5.60 -26.56 0.62
CA LYS A 229 6.33 -26.30 -0.63
C LYS A 229 5.37 -26.03 -1.78
N SER A 230 4.29 -26.80 -1.91
CA SER A 230 3.25 -26.60 -2.94
C SER A 230 2.42 -25.35 -2.69
N SER A 231 2.13 -25.03 -1.42
CA SER A 231 1.31 -23.87 -1.03
C SER A 231 2.07 -22.55 -1.07
N MET A 232 3.42 -22.57 -0.95
CA MET A 232 4.25 -21.36 -0.88
C MET A 232 4.05 -20.45 -2.10
N LEU A 233 3.89 -21.04 -3.28
CA LEU A 233 3.66 -20.26 -4.50
C LEU A 233 2.42 -19.37 -4.35
N THR A 234 1.28 -19.96 -3.99
CA THR A 234 0.02 -19.23 -3.78
C THR A 234 0.15 -18.20 -2.66
N ILE A 235 0.80 -18.57 -1.54
CA ILE A 235 0.99 -17.67 -0.40
C ILE A 235 1.85 -16.46 -0.79
N ILE A 236 2.97 -16.66 -1.47
CA ILE A 236 3.86 -15.58 -1.92
C ILE A 236 3.12 -14.67 -2.91
N THR A 237 2.37 -15.24 -3.85
CA THR A 237 1.59 -14.44 -4.81
C THR A 237 0.57 -13.55 -4.11
N LEU A 238 -0.18 -14.10 -3.15
CA LEU A 238 -1.16 -13.34 -2.39
C LEU A 238 -0.52 -12.19 -1.60
N LEU A 239 0.64 -12.44 -0.98
CA LEU A 239 1.39 -11.43 -0.22
C LEU A 239 1.95 -10.33 -1.13
N ALA A 240 2.52 -10.72 -2.27
CA ALA A 240 3.06 -9.78 -3.22
C ALA A 240 2.00 -8.82 -3.79
N LEU A 241 0.82 -9.35 -4.15
CA LEU A 241 -0.33 -8.52 -4.56
C LEU A 241 -0.78 -7.54 -3.45
N SER A 242 -0.54 -7.90 -2.20
CA SER A 242 -0.93 -7.07 -1.06
C SER A 242 -0.01 -5.89 -0.83
N ILE A 243 1.26 -5.98 -1.21
CA ILE A 243 2.19 -4.85 -1.12
C ILE A 243 1.64 -3.67 -1.93
N GLY A 244 1.17 -3.93 -3.15
CA GLY A 244 0.56 -2.89 -3.99
C GLY A 244 -0.67 -2.23 -3.36
N SER A 245 -1.55 -3.04 -2.73
CA SER A 245 -2.75 -2.52 -2.05
C SER A 245 -2.43 -1.78 -0.74
N LEU A 246 -1.36 -2.19 -0.04
CA LEU A 246 -0.92 -1.52 1.18
C LEU A 246 -0.37 -0.13 0.92
N LEU A 247 0.42 0.05 -0.14
CA LEU A 247 1.00 1.34 -0.46
C LEU A 247 -0.07 2.45 -0.57
N GLY A 248 -1.28 2.10 -1.08
CA GLY A 248 -2.44 3.02 -1.03
C GLY A 248 -3.18 3.01 0.32
N GLY A 249 -3.12 1.91 1.06
CA GLY A 249 -3.88 1.72 2.31
C GLY A 249 -3.18 2.20 3.59
N THR A 250 -1.89 2.51 3.54
CA THR A 250 -1.13 3.03 4.70
C THR A 250 -1.51 4.47 5.05
N THR A 251 -2.01 5.24 4.10
CA THR A 251 -2.29 6.67 4.20
C THR A 251 -3.08 7.06 5.46
N ILE A 252 -4.18 6.35 5.75
CA ILE A 252 -5.03 6.63 6.92
C ILE A 252 -4.26 6.33 8.21
N VAL A 253 -3.50 5.24 8.23
CA VAL A 253 -2.72 4.82 9.40
C VAL A 253 -1.55 5.77 9.64
N GLU A 254 -0.85 6.18 8.58
CA GLU A 254 0.20 7.20 8.64
C GLU A 254 -0.32 8.52 9.23
N THR A 255 -1.52 8.94 8.80
CA THR A 255 -2.15 10.17 9.30
C THR A 255 -2.52 10.06 10.78
N ILE A 256 -3.14 8.95 11.20
CA ILE A 256 -3.57 8.77 12.61
C ILE A 256 -2.38 8.78 13.57
N PHE A 257 -1.30 8.08 13.22
CA PHE A 257 -0.10 7.99 14.07
C PHE A 257 0.92 9.09 13.79
N MET A 258 0.61 10.05 12.93
CA MET A 258 1.53 11.11 12.51
C MET A 258 2.86 10.53 11.97
N TRP A 259 2.80 9.37 11.30
CA TRP A 259 3.96 8.74 10.67
C TRP A 259 4.33 9.50 9.41
N ASP A 260 5.55 10.03 9.35
CA ASP A 260 5.97 10.97 8.31
C ASP A 260 6.29 10.28 6.97
N GLY A 261 5.27 9.66 6.40
CA GLY A 261 5.32 8.97 5.11
C GLY A 261 4.64 9.76 3.98
N VAL A 262 4.72 9.19 2.77
CA VAL A 262 4.12 9.81 1.56
C VAL A 262 2.59 9.81 1.61
N GLY A 263 1.96 8.86 2.30
CA GLY A 263 0.51 8.82 2.47
C GLY A 263 0.01 9.98 3.31
N LYS A 264 0.65 10.25 4.46
CA LYS A 264 0.34 11.42 5.30
C LYS A 264 0.58 12.71 4.52
N MET A 265 1.71 12.83 3.82
CA MET A 265 2.02 13.97 2.96
C MET A 265 0.89 14.24 1.94
N ALA A 266 0.33 13.18 1.33
CA ALA A 266 -0.78 13.33 0.38
C ALA A 266 -2.06 13.86 1.05
N VAL A 267 -2.41 13.39 2.25
CA VAL A 267 -3.58 13.89 3.00
C VAL A 267 -3.39 15.34 3.38
N ASP A 268 -2.21 15.72 3.88
CA ASP A 268 -1.87 17.09 4.21
C ASP A 268 -1.98 17.99 2.95
N ALA A 269 -1.43 17.54 1.81
CA ALA A 269 -1.52 18.24 0.54
C ALA A 269 -2.96 18.42 0.02
N ILE A 270 -3.81 17.39 0.16
CA ILE A 270 -5.23 17.46 -0.20
C ILE A 270 -5.93 18.51 0.67
N THR A 271 -5.68 18.50 1.97
CA THR A 271 -6.27 19.44 2.93
C THR A 271 -5.86 20.88 2.60
N MET A 272 -4.59 21.08 2.21
CA MET A 272 -4.02 22.39 1.88
C MET A 272 -4.18 22.79 0.40
N ARG A 273 -4.80 21.94 -0.42
CA ARG A 273 -4.95 22.12 -1.89
C ARG A 273 -3.61 22.32 -2.62
N ASP A 274 -2.57 21.66 -2.14
CA ASP A 274 -1.25 21.70 -2.75
C ASP A 274 -1.19 20.78 -3.99
N TYR A 275 -1.64 21.31 -5.11
CA TYR A 275 -1.82 20.56 -6.35
C TYR A 275 -0.54 19.87 -6.86
N PRO A 276 0.66 20.50 -6.85
CA PRO A 276 1.86 19.82 -7.31
C PRO A 276 2.17 18.55 -6.53
N ILE A 277 2.04 18.58 -5.19
CA ILE A 277 2.25 17.40 -4.33
C ILE A 277 1.21 16.31 -4.59
N ILE A 278 -0.08 16.68 -4.72
CA ILE A 278 -1.15 15.70 -5.00
C ILE A 278 -0.90 14.99 -6.34
N GLN A 279 -0.58 15.75 -7.37
CA GLN A 279 -0.32 15.22 -8.72
C GLN A 279 0.90 14.30 -8.74
N ALA A 280 2.01 14.72 -8.11
CA ALA A 280 3.21 13.91 -7.98
C ALA A 280 2.94 12.62 -7.20
N TYR A 281 2.21 12.69 -6.09
CA TYR A 281 1.81 11.53 -5.31
C TYR A 281 1.04 10.51 -6.17
N VAL A 282 0.02 10.95 -6.91
CA VAL A 282 -0.77 10.08 -7.79
C VAL A 282 0.10 9.43 -8.86
N ALA A 283 0.98 10.20 -9.51
CA ALA A 283 1.89 9.69 -10.53
C ALA A 283 2.87 8.66 -9.95
N TRP A 284 3.54 8.98 -8.85
CA TRP A 284 4.49 8.09 -8.19
C TRP A 284 3.84 6.81 -7.67
N MET A 285 2.66 6.92 -7.06
CA MET A 285 1.95 5.74 -6.57
C MET A 285 1.53 4.82 -7.71
N ALA A 286 1.15 5.36 -8.87
CA ALA A 286 0.87 4.56 -10.07
C ALA A 286 2.14 3.85 -10.58
N ILE A 287 3.28 4.54 -10.63
CA ILE A 287 4.57 3.96 -11.02
C ILE A 287 4.97 2.84 -10.05
N ILE A 288 4.96 3.12 -8.74
CA ILE A 288 5.33 2.15 -7.70
C ILE A 288 4.42 0.92 -7.76
N TYR A 289 3.11 1.11 -7.94
CA TYR A 289 2.15 0.02 -8.08
C TYR A 289 2.48 -0.89 -9.28
N VAL A 290 2.79 -0.31 -10.45
CA VAL A 290 3.16 -1.08 -11.65
C VAL A 290 4.50 -1.80 -11.44
N VAL A 291 5.49 -1.13 -10.82
CA VAL A 291 6.79 -1.75 -10.51
C VAL A 291 6.64 -2.92 -9.54
N VAL A 292 5.86 -2.76 -8.47
CA VAL A 292 5.59 -3.84 -7.50
C VAL A 292 4.89 -5.02 -8.19
N ASN A 293 3.87 -4.76 -9.03
CA ASN A 293 3.21 -5.82 -9.78
C ASN A 293 4.15 -6.50 -10.77
N LEU A 294 5.02 -5.75 -11.44
CA LEU A 294 6.02 -6.31 -12.36
C LEU A 294 7.01 -7.22 -11.62
N ILE A 295 7.52 -6.78 -10.45
CA ILE A 295 8.39 -7.60 -9.60
C ILE A 295 7.65 -8.88 -9.17
N THR A 296 6.39 -8.75 -8.78
CA THR A 296 5.54 -9.88 -8.40
C THR A 296 5.40 -10.89 -9.52
N ASP A 297 5.13 -10.44 -10.76
CA ASP A 297 5.01 -11.33 -11.92
C ASP A 297 6.35 -12.00 -12.27
N ILE A 298 7.47 -11.30 -12.11
CA ILE A 298 8.80 -11.87 -12.30
C ILE A 298 9.04 -12.97 -11.26
N ILE A 299 8.77 -12.69 -9.98
CA ILE A 299 8.90 -13.70 -8.90
C ILE A 299 8.01 -14.91 -9.21
N TYR A 300 6.77 -14.68 -9.62
CA TYR A 300 5.83 -15.73 -10.00
C TYR A 300 6.36 -16.59 -11.14
N HIS A 301 6.89 -15.97 -12.20
CA HIS A 301 7.47 -16.69 -13.33
C HIS A 301 8.67 -17.57 -12.96
N TYR A 302 9.48 -17.14 -11.96
CA TYR A 302 10.60 -17.95 -11.46
C TYR A 302 10.15 -19.09 -10.54
N LEU A 303 9.09 -18.89 -9.75
CA LEU A 303 8.59 -19.86 -8.78
C LEU A 303 7.70 -20.93 -9.42
N ASP A 304 6.95 -20.60 -10.50
CA ASP A 304 6.07 -21.54 -11.19
C ASP A 304 6.62 -21.98 -12.56
N PRO A 305 7.26 -23.18 -12.63
CA PRO A 305 7.75 -23.71 -13.91
C PRO A 305 6.64 -23.95 -14.94
N ARG A 306 5.37 -24.08 -14.51
CA ARG A 306 4.23 -24.37 -15.39
C ARG A 306 3.84 -23.15 -16.23
N VAL A 307 4.04 -21.95 -15.69
CA VAL A 307 3.82 -20.68 -16.43
C VAL A 307 4.83 -20.52 -17.57
N ARG A 308 6.01 -21.14 -17.47
CA ARG A 308 7.02 -21.14 -18.54
C ARG A 308 6.57 -21.94 -19.77
N LEU A 309 5.75 -22.96 -19.58
CA LEU A 309 5.31 -23.88 -20.64
C LEU A 309 4.02 -23.40 -21.36
N GLY A 310 3.27 -22.46 -20.76
CA GLY A 310 2.03 -21.92 -21.33
C GLY A 310 2.21 -20.65 -22.16
N GLY A 311 3.38 -20.03 -22.16
CA GLY A 311 3.68 -18.75 -22.83
C GLY A 311 3.91 -18.81 -24.34
N ASP A 312 3.94 -19.99 -24.96
CA ASP A 312 4.18 -20.15 -26.39
C ASP A 312 2.89 -20.46 -27.22
N GLN A 313 1.71 -20.34 -26.60
CA GLN A 313 0.43 -20.62 -27.27
C GLN A 313 -0.58 -19.46 -27.22
N ALA A 314 -0.14 -18.20 -27.20
CA ALA A 314 -1.03 -17.04 -27.38
C ALA A 314 -0.39 -15.98 -28.30
#